data_0aba790d93c6d6df89a21e4a90359e06
#
_entry.id   0aba790d93c6d6df89a21e4a90359e06
#
_cell.length_a   1.000
_cell.length_b   1.000
_cell.length_c   1.000
_cell.angle_alpha   90.00
_cell.angle_beta   90.00
_cell.angle_gamma   90.00
#
_symmetry.space_group_name_H-M   'P 1'
#
loop_
_entity.id
_entity.type
_entity.pdbx_description
1 polymer ?
#
loop_
_entity_poly.entity_id
_entity_poly.type
_entity_poly.pdbx_seq_one_letter_code
_entity_poly.pdbx_strand_id
1 'polypeptide(L)'
;MIYYADLQIVLQEVPGQISLCVSVTGCPLRCKGCHSPFLWKKGTGTPLTDELFVSTLERYKDMISCVLFMGGEWEEEDLIHKLQIARAYGLYTCLYTGLTEEEVSKAIKEELTWLKAGPWIEVLGGLSAPTTNQRFIEVSTGRILNEMFHHQ
;
A
#
# COMPACT_ATOMS: atom_id res chain seq x y z
N MET A 1 -13.62 -1.21 9.23
CA MET A 1 -13.50 -2.43 8.38
C MET A 1 -13.00 -2.04 7.00
N ILE A 2 -11.89 -2.62 6.59
CA ILE A 2 -11.36 -2.45 5.24
C ILE A 2 -12.21 -3.26 4.26
N TYR A 3 -12.59 -2.63 3.14
CA TYR A 3 -13.20 -3.28 2.00
C TYR A 3 -12.21 -3.25 0.85
N TYR A 4 -12.14 -4.31 0.08
CA TYR A 4 -11.22 -4.40 -1.04
C TYR A 4 -11.95 -4.66 -2.36
N ALA A 5 -11.39 -4.13 -3.45
CA ALA A 5 -11.86 -4.42 -4.80
C ALA A 5 -11.15 -5.65 -5.38
N ASP A 6 -9.91 -5.87 -4.99
CA ASP A 6 -9.08 -6.89 -5.59
C ASP A 6 -7.97 -7.36 -4.64
N LEU A 7 -7.66 -8.65 -4.72
CA LEU A 7 -6.51 -9.28 -4.08
C LEU A 7 -5.70 -9.94 -5.19
N GLN A 8 -4.47 -9.48 -5.41
CA GLN A 8 -3.61 -9.98 -6.47
C GLN A 8 -2.21 -10.26 -5.95
N ILE A 9 -1.57 -11.26 -6.56
CA ILE A 9 -0.13 -11.44 -6.39
C ILE A 9 0.54 -10.59 -7.46
N VAL A 10 1.38 -9.65 -7.05
CA VAL A 10 2.06 -8.73 -7.95
C VAL A 10 3.58 -8.88 -7.83
N LEU A 11 4.26 -8.70 -8.94
CA LEU A 11 5.71 -8.81 -9.02
C LEU A 11 6.30 -7.40 -9.18
N GLN A 12 7.26 -7.05 -8.32
CA GLN A 12 8.02 -5.81 -8.43
C GLN A 12 7.22 -4.50 -8.25
N GLU A 13 5.94 -4.55 -7.85
CA GLU A 13 5.23 -3.33 -7.44
C GLU A 13 5.95 -2.69 -6.24
N VAL A 14 6.37 -3.53 -5.30
CA VAL A 14 7.36 -3.17 -4.29
C VAL A 14 8.69 -3.73 -4.81
N PRO A 15 9.68 -2.90 -5.14
CA PRO A 15 10.91 -3.38 -5.77
C PRO A 15 11.58 -4.52 -5.02
N GLY A 16 11.89 -5.59 -5.76
CA GLY A 16 12.55 -6.76 -5.20
C GLY A 16 11.63 -7.74 -4.46
N GLN A 17 10.32 -7.50 -4.44
CA GLN A 17 9.37 -8.30 -3.66
C GLN A 17 8.31 -8.96 -4.53
N ILE A 18 7.82 -10.10 -4.07
CA ILE A 18 6.58 -10.71 -4.56
C ILE A 18 5.54 -10.39 -3.49
N SER A 19 4.51 -9.64 -3.85
CA SER A 19 3.58 -9.09 -2.87
C SER A 19 2.15 -9.57 -3.06
N LEU A 20 1.45 -9.77 -1.94
CA LEU A 20 0.00 -9.79 -1.96
C LEU A 20 -0.45 -8.33 -1.98
N CYS A 21 -1.09 -7.91 -3.05
CA CYS A 21 -1.58 -6.54 -3.21
C CYS A 21 -3.07 -6.48 -2.86
N VAL A 22 -3.40 -5.65 -1.88
CA VAL A 22 -4.77 -5.40 -1.44
C VAL A 22 -5.19 -4.03 -1.98
N SER A 23 -6.09 -4.01 -2.95
CA SER A 23 -6.64 -2.75 -3.50
C SER A 23 -7.83 -2.33 -2.65
N VAL A 24 -7.65 -1.34 -1.79
CA VAL A 24 -8.65 -0.90 -0.82
C VAL A 24 -9.61 0.10 -1.46
N THR A 25 -10.91 -0.07 -1.21
CA THR A 25 -11.95 0.84 -1.71
C THR A 25 -12.21 1.97 -0.73
N GLY A 26 -12.86 3.04 -1.22
CA GLY A 26 -13.30 4.16 -0.37
C GLY A 26 -12.29 5.30 -0.25
N CYS A 27 -11.31 5.39 -1.16
CA CYS A 27 -10.30 6.45 -1.12
C CYS A 27 -10.94 7.83 -1.14
N PRO A 28 -10.72 8.68 -0.12
CA PRO A 28 -11.32 10.01 -0.03
C PRO A 28 -10.61 11.07 -0.87
N LEU A 29 -9.43 10.78 -1.41
CA LEU A 29 -8.58 11.78 -2.06
C LEU A 29 -9.06 12.18 -3.45
N ARG A 30 -9.63 11.23 -4.22
CA ARG A 30 -10.19 11.47 -5.56
C ARG A 30 -9.25 12.28 -6.46
N CYS A 31 -7.99 11.83 -6.55
CA CYS A 31 -6.97 12.53 -7.33
C CYS A 31 -7.36 12.64 -8.80
N LYS A 32 -7.22 13.83 -9.40
CA LYS A 32 -7.44 14.02 -10.82
C LYS A 32 -6.44 13.18 -11.61
N GLY A 33 -6.93 12.42 -12.58
CA GLY A 33 -6.08 11.52 -13.37
C GLY A 33 -5.68 10.24 -12.63
N CYS A 34 -6.31 9.95 -11.48
CA CYS A 34 -6.04 8.74 -10.72
C CYS A 34 -6.29 7.49 -11.56
N HIS A 35 -5.39 6.50 -11.43
CA HIS A 35 -5.49 5.23 -12.19
C HIS A 35 -6.64 4.34 -11.69
N SER A 36 -7.19 4.60 -10.50
CA SER A 36 -8.18 3.73 -9.87
C SER A 36 -9.38 4.49 -9.33
N PRO A 37 -10.08 5.30 -10.17
CA PRO A 37 -11.21 6.09 -9.68
C PRO A 37 -12.37 5.24 -9.15
N PHE A 38 -12.49 3.99 -9.59
CA PHE A 38 -13.50 3.06 -9.07
C PHE A 38 -13.31 2.73 -7.59
N LEU A 39 -12.13 2.99 -7.02
CA LEU A 39 -11.86 2.77 -5.59
C LEU A 39 -12.35 3.92 -4.70
N TRP A 40 -12.83 5.01 -5.28
CA TRP A 40 -13.22 6.20 -4.52
C TRP A 40 -14.48 6.02 -3.69
N LYS A 41 -15.38 5.13 -4.13
CA LYS A 41 -16.67 4.97 -3.46
C LYS A 41 -16.53 4.12 -2.19
N LYS A 42 -16.79 4.75 -1.03
CA LYS A 42 -16.75 4.06 0.24
C LYS A 42 -17.81 2.97 0.32
N GLY A 43 -17.44 1.83 0.91
CA GLY A 43 -18.34 0.70 1.09
C GLY A 43 -18.53 -0.19 -0.12
N THR A 44 -17.87 0.12 -1.26
CA THR A 44 -17.84 -0.81 -2.39
C THR A 44 -16.79 -1.89 -2.16
N GLY A 45 -16.97 -3.03 -2.85
CA GLY A 45 -16.03 -4.14 -2.72
C GLY A 45 -16.46 -5.14 -1.64
N THR A 46 -15.54 -5.97 -1.23
CA THR A 46 -15.75 -7.05 -0.28
C THR A 46 -15.09 -6.73 1.05
N PRO A 47 -15.74 -7.01 2.20
CA PRO A 47 -15.07 -6.79 3.48
C PRO A 47 -13.87 -7.72 3.64
N LEU A 48 -12.73 -7.15 4.04
CA LEU A 48 -11.52 -7.91 4.32
C LEU A 48 -11.55 -8.30 5.79
N THR A 49 -12.21 -9.42 6.09
CA THR A 49 -12.24 -9.95 7.44
C THR A 49 -10.87 -10.50 7.84
N ASP A 50 -10.61 -10.60 9.13
CA ASP A 50 -9.37 -11.21 9.61
C ASP A 50 -9.23 -12.66 9.14
N GLU A 51 -10.34 -13.41 9.16
CA GLU A 51 -10.35 -14.81 8.71
C GLU A 51 -9.96 -14.92 7.23
N LEU A 52 -10.54 -14.07 6.38
CA LEU A 52 -10.21 -14.06 4.97
C LEU A 52 -8.76 -13.66 4.74
N PHE A 53 -8.29 -12.64 5.45
CA PHE A 53 -6.91 -12.18 5.32
C PHE A 53 -5.93 -13.27 5.75
N VAL A 54 -6.15 -13.88 6.92
CA VAL A 54 -5.31 -14.97 7.43
C VAL A 54 -5.32 -16.16 6.47
N SER A 55 -6.49 -16.57 5.97
CA SER A 55 -6.57 -17.70 5.04
C SER A 55 -5.82 -17.42 3.74
N THR A 56 -5.85 -16.17 3.28
CA THR A 56 -5.12 -15.76 2.08
C THR A 56 -3.61 -15.81 2.34
N LEU A 57 -3.16 -15.32 3.48
CA LEU A 57 -1.74 -15.39 3.85
C LEU A 57 -1.26 -16.83 3.98
N GLU A 58 -2.06 -17.69 4.63
CA GLU A 58 -1.74 -19.11 4.75
C GLU A 58 -1.58 -19.77 3.39
N ARG A 59 -2.44 -19.41 2.44
CA ARG A 59 -2.41 -19.96 1.09
C ARG A 59 -1.15 -19.57 0.32
N TYR A 60 -0.66 -18.35 0.50
CA TYR A 60 0.41 -17.80 -0.33
C TYR A 60 1.73 -17.54 0.41
N LYS A 61 1.82 -17.83 1.70
CA LYS A 61 2.97 -17.47 2.54
C LYS A 61 4.33 -17.97 2.01
N ASP A 62 4.34 -19.08 1.29
CA ASP A 62 5.58 -19.63 0.73
C ASP A 62 5.95 -18.99 -0.61
N MET A 63 5.05 -18.20 -1.18
CA MET A 63 5.25 -17.53 -2.46
C MET A 63 5.57 -16.05 -2.29
N ILE A 64 4.93 -15.38 -1.33
CA ILE A 64 5.06 -13.95 -1.14
C ILE A 64 6.10 -13.59 -0.09
N SER A 65 6.68 -12.41 -0.21
CA SER A 65 7.60 -11.84 0.78
C SER A 65 7.07 -10.56 1.41
N CYS A 66 6.00 -9.99 0.85
CA CYS A 66 5.47 -8.69 1.26
C CYS A 66 3.96 -8.64 1.11
N VAL A 67 3.32 -7.84 1.96
CA VAL A 67 1.92 -7.45 1.80
C VAL A 67 1.89 -5.97 1.48
N LEU A 68 1.27 -5.62 0.36
CA LEU A 68 1.12 -4.24 -0.11
C LEU A 68 -0.33 -3.82 -0.01
N PHE A 69 -0.61 -2.77 0.76
CA PHE A 69 -1.93 -2.14 0.78
C PHE A 69 -1.90 -0.91 -0.13
N MET A 70 -2.80 -0.87 -1.11
CA MET A 70 -3.01 0.29 -1.95
C MET A 70 -4.19 1.06 -1.37
N GLY A 71 -3.89 2.02 -0.50
CA GLY A 71 -4.88 2.74 0.30
C GLY A 71 -5.20 2.05 1.61
N GLY A 72 -6.17 2.58 2.34
CA GLY A 72 -6.66 2.01 3.60
C GLY A 72 -6.31 2.80 4.83
N GLU A 73 -5.51 3.88 4.72
CA GLU A 73 -5.12 4.72 5.86
C GLU A 73 -6.32 5.40 6.54
N TRP A 74 -7.43 5.55 5.82
CA TRP A 74 -8.68 6.09 6.39
C TRP A 74 -9.40 5.08 7.29
N GLU A 75 -8.99 3.82 7.25
CA GLU A 75 -9.44 2.77 8.18
C GLU A 75 -8.25 2.38 9.07
N GLU A 76 -7.74 3.35 9.82
CA GLU A 76 -6.46 3.24 10.51
C GLU A 76 -6.35 2.03 11.43
N GLU A 77 -7.32 1.82 12.31
CA GLU A 77 -7.26 0.72 13.28
C GLU A 77 -7.21 -0.64 12.58
N ASP A 78 -8.04 -0.83 11.56
CA ASP A 78 -8.08 -2.10 10.84
C ASP A 78 -6.82 -2.29 9.99
N LEU A 79 -6.32 -1.21 9.39
CA LEU A 79 -5.06 -1.27 8.63
C LEU A 79 -3.91 -1.70 9.53
N ILE A 80 -3.77 -1.08 10.70
CA ILE A 80 -2.73 -1.43 11.67
C ILE A 80 -2.86 -2.90 12.06
N HIS A 81 -4.08 -3.35 12.34
CA HIS A 81 -4.32 -4.74 12.71
C HIS A 81 -3.89 -5.72 11.62
N LYS A 82 -4.25 -5.44 10.37
CA LYS A 82 -3.86 -6.26 9.22
C LYS A 82 -2.34 -6.26 9.02
N LEU A 83 -1.70 -5.11 9.18
CA LEU A 83 -0.24 -5.02 9.06
C LEU A 83 0.45 -5.84 10.14
N GLN A 84 -0.07 -5.83 11.37
CA GLN A 84 0.47 -6.64 12.46
C GLN A 84 0.33 -8.14 12.16
N ILE A 85 -0.81 -8.55 11.59
CA ILE A 85 -1.00 -9.95 11.18
C ILE A 85 0.06 -10.34 10.14
N ALA A 86 0.26 -9.51 9.12
CA ALA A 86 1.27 -9.80 8.09
C ALA A 86 2.67 -9.91 8.68
N ARG A 87 3.03 -9.03 9.60
CA ARG A 87 4.33 -9.08 10.28
C ARG A 87 4.50 -10.34 11.11
N ALA A 88 3.43 -10.82 11.73
CA ALA A 88 3.47 -12.07 12.49
C ALA A 88 3.79 -13.28 11.58
N TYR A 89 3.48 -13.17 10.28
CA TYR A 89 3.88 -14.18 9.29
C TYR A 89 5.32 -14.00 8.79
N GLY A 90 6.04 -13.02 9.30
CA GLY A 90 7.41 -12.75 8.86
C GLY A 90 7.48 -12.01 7.52
N LEU A 91 6.38 -11.40 7.08
CA LEU A 91 6.31 -10.69 5.81
C LEU A 91 6.70 -9.22 5.98
N TYR A 92 7.28 -8.65 4.94
CA TYR A 92 7.42 -7.20 4.85
C TYR A 92 6.06 -6.56 4.61
N THR A 93 5.94 -5.29 4.94
CA THR A 93 4.69 -4.54 4.81
C THR A 93 4.94 -3.24 4.08
N CYS A 94 3.99 -2.86 3.23
CA CYS A 94 4.08 -1.64 2.45
C CYS A 94 2.71 -1.00 2.31
N LEU A 95 2.66 0.32 2.36
CA LEU A 95 1.46 1.12 2.09
C LEU A 95 1.75 2.07 0.94
N TYR A 96 0.88 2.08 -0.05
CA TYR A 96 0.85 3.08 -1.11
C TYR A 96 -0.33 4.00 -0.82
N THR A 97 -0.05 5.29 -0.59
CA THR A 97 -1.05 6.28 -0.23
C THR A 97 -0.89 7.57 -1.04
N GLY A 98 -2.00 8.26 -1.23
CA GLY A 98 -1.98 9.60 -1.81
C GLY A 98 -1.71 10.71 -0.79
N LEU A 99 -1.65 10.39 0.50
CA LEU A 99 -1.24 11.35 1.52
C LEU A 99 0.26 11.62 1.41
N THR A 100 0.69 12.77 1.94
CA THR A 100 2.13 13.01 2.14
C THR A 100 2.63 12.16 3.30
N GLU A 101 3.95 11.99 3.39
CA GLU A 101 4.54 11.23 4.50
C GLU A 101 4.11 11.77 5.86
N GLU A 102 4.10 13.09 6.01
CA GLU A 102 3.74 13.74 7.26
C GLU A 102 2.29 13.54 7.65
N GLU A 103 1.41 13.33 6.67
CA GLU A 103 -0.01 13.11 6.91
C GLU A 103 -0.34 11.69 7.36
N VAL A 104 0.57 10.73 7.10
CA VAL A 104 0.36 9.34 7.55
C VAL A 104 0.67 9.24 9.03
N SER A 105 -0.23 8.64 9.81
CA SER A 105 -0.07 8.56 11.25
C SER A 105 1.19 7.77 11.64
N LYS A 106 1.78 8.15 12.76
CA LYS A 106 2.94 7.45 13.31
C LYS A 106 2.61 5.98 13.61
N ALA A 107 1.41 5.72 14.10
CA ALA A 107 0.99 4.36 14.44
C ALA A 107 0.98 3.44 13.22
N ILE A 108 0.53 3.94 12.06
CA ILE A 108 0.62 3.18 10.81
C ILE A 108 2.09 2.99 10.42
N LYS A 109 2.89 4.06 10.45
CA LYS A 109 4.30 4.00 10.03
C LYS A 109 5.11 2.98 10.84
N GLU A 110 4.81 2.83 12.12
CA GLU A 110 5.51 1.87 12.98
C GLU A 110 5.32 0.42 12.52
N GLU A 111 4.27 0.14 11.75
CA GLU A 111 3.97 -1.19 11.23
C GLU A 111 4.43 -1.39 9.78
N LEU A 112 5.07 -0.39 9.17
CA LEU A 112 5.47 -0.45 7.77
C LEU A 112 6.97 -0.67 7.60
N THR A 113 7.31 -1.51 6.61
CA THR A 113 8.68 -1.60 6.09
C THR A 113 8.93 -0.46 5.11
N TRP A 114 8.01 -0.26 4.17
CA TRP A 114 8.10 0.81 3.17
C TRP A 114 6.79 1.58 3.08
N LEU A 115 6.90 2.84 2.66
CA LEU A 115 5.78 3.73 2.43
C LEU A 115 5.99 4.48 1.13
N LYS A 116 5.02 4.36 0.22
CA LYS A 116 4.94 5.27 -0.93
C LYS A 116 3.93 6.35 -0.57
N ALA A 117 4.36 7.60 -0.55
CA ALA A 117 3.55 8.74 -0.14
C ALA A 117 3.54 9.82 -1.23
N GLY A 118 2.49 10.61 -1.25
CA GLY A 118 2.31 11.73 -2.16
C GLY A 118 1.13 11.53 -3.10
N PRO A 119 0.29 12.58 -3.30
CA PRO A 119 -0.83 12.49 -4.21
C PRO A 119 -0.37 12.31 -5.66
N TRP A 120 -1.22 11.66 -6.46
CA TRP A 120 -0.98 11.58 -7.89
C TRP A 120 -1.18 12.96 -8.50
N ILE A 121 -0.13 13.52 -9.07
CA ILE A 121 -0.15 14.79 -9.82
C ILE A 121 0.30 14.46 -11.22
N GLU A 122 -0.65 14.50 -12.15
CA GLU A 122 -0.46 13.99 -13.52
C GLU A 122 0.77 14.59 -14.20
N VAL A 123 0.98 15.91 -14.08
CA VAL A 123 2.09 16.57 -14.76
C VAL A 123 3.45 16.23 -14.15
N LEU A 124 3.49 15.78 -12.90
CA LEU A 124 4.75 15.42 -12.24
C LEU A 124 5.09 13.93 -12.40
N GLY A 125 4.08 13.12 -12.70
CA GLY A 125 4.25 11.69 -12.91
C GLY A 125 4.39 10.87 -11.63
N GLY A 126 4.55 9.57 -11.80
CA GLY A 126 4.74 8.62 -10.70
C GLY A 126 6.20 8.40 -10.34
N LEU A 127 6.46 7.35 -9.55
CA LEU A 127 7.79 7.09 -8.98
C LEU A 127 8.90 6.91 -10.02
N SER A 128 8.59 6.45 -11.22
CA SER A 128 9.58 6.29 -12.28
C SER A 128 9.98 7.61 -12.93
N ALA A 129 9.22 8.68 -12.70
CA ALA A 129 9.51 9.99 -13.27
C ALA A 129 10.44 10.79 -12.35
N PRO A 130 11.52 11.40 -12.89
CA PRO A 130 12.42 12.21 -12.06
C PRO A 130 11.77 13.48 -11.52
N THR A 131 10.66 13.91 -12.11
CA THR A 131 9.90 15.11 -11.70
C THR A 131 8.87 14.84 -10.62
N THR A 132 8.69 13.58 -10.19
CA THR A 132 7.60 13.20 -9.28
C THR A 132 7.69 13.87 -7.92
N ASN A 133 6.50 14.22 -7.37
CA ASN A 133 6.36 14.62 -5.97
C ASN A 133 6.22 13.40 -5.04
N GLN A 134 6.01 12.20 -5.59
CA GLN A 134 5.84 11.00 -4.79
C GLN A 134 7.18 10.50 -4.24
N ARG A 135 7.13 9.86 -3.07
CA ARG A 135 8.34 9.34 -2.42
C ARG A 135 8.11 7.91 -1.97
N PHE A 136 9.05 7.04 -2.30
CA PHE A 136 9.10 5.68 -1.79
C PHE A 136 10.16 5.65 -0.69
N ILE A 137 9.76 5.33 0.53
CA ILE A 137 10.57 5.55 1.72
C ILE A 137 10.73 4.25 2.49
N GLU A 138 11.97 3.95 2.92
CA GLU A 138 12.22 2.93 3.93
C GLU A 138 11.92 3.56 5.30
N VAL A 139 10.85 3.09 5.95
CA VAL A 139 10.31 3.79 7.12
C VAL A 139 11.27 3.79 8.31
N SER A 140 11.97 2.67 8.54
CA SER A 140 12.88 2.56 9.69
C SER A 140 14.05 3.53 9.66
N THR A 141 14.49 3.94 8.46
CA THR A 141 15.64 4.84 8.29
C THR A 141 15.27 6.22 7.78
N GLY A 142 14.05 6.36 7.22
CA GLY A 142 13.63 7.59 6.53
C GLY A 142 14.28 7.77 5.16
N ARG A 143 14.99 6.77 4.65
CA ARG A 143 15.70 6.86 3.38
C ARG A 143 14.74 6.84 2.20
N ILE A 144 14.91 7.78 1.27
CA ILE A 144 14.13 7.84 0.03
C ILE A 144 14.73 6.88 -0.99
N LEU A 145 13.91 5.98 -1.52
CA LEU A 145 14.34 4.92 -2.42
C LEU A 145 13.73 5.05 -3.83
N ASN A 146 13.36 6.26 -4.25
CA ASN A 146 12.75 6.47 -5.57
C ASN A 146 13.57 5.89 -6.72
N GLU A 147 14.89 5.89 -6.58
CA GLU A 147 15.80 5.35 -7.58
C GLU A 147 15.50 3.90 -7.96
N MET A 148 14.89 3.13 -7.06
CA MET A 148 14.55 1.73 -7.33
C MET A 148 13.47 1.58 -8.41
N PHE A 149 12.78 2.67 -8.74
CA PHE A 149 11.76 2.71 -9.79
C PHE A 149 12.28 3.28 -11.10
N HIS A 150 13.54 3.71 -11.14
CA HIS A 150 14.16 4.24 -12.36
C HIS A 150 14.76 3.08 -13.14
N HIS A 151 14.11 2.74 -14.24
CA HIS A 151 14.59 1.69 -15.13
C HIS A 151 15.56 2.27 -16.14
N GLN A 152 16.58 1.52 -16.46
CA GLN A 152 17.58 1.92 -17.44
C GLN A 152 17.33 1.27 -18.77
#